data_0ad068c8d68ca2792c438e25dce957ec
#
_entry.id   0ad068c8d68ca2792c438e25dce957ec
#
_cell.length_a   1.000
_cell.length_b   1.000
_cell.length_c   1.000
_cell.angle_alpha   90.00
_cell.angle_beta   90.00
_cell.angle_gamma   90.00
#
_symmetry.space_group_name_H-M   'P 1'
#
loop_
_entity.id
_entity.type
_entity.pdbx_description
1 polymer ?
#
loop_
_entity_poly.entity_id
_entity_poly.type
_entity_poly.pdbx_seq_one_letter_code
_entity_poly.pdbx_strand_id
1 'polypeptide(L)'
;MSTKQDPVHFSEFFMKYPTIKLQFDQKLDQDLAWDFYNNQKFGGCDFWKEGALKYHPILINIESSKDKRKYLDNYISKYYLFHKDEIESLGNKTTEYLKQEQEKYFLLVNKIFKNYSWPKKELMGYFSIFDFCPRFLEDNEFQVFVYDNRNLQLFTIFHECLHFIFYDFAQKKFPETLGKMNTEEGKFWDIAEVFNAVIQNTDDFIDLHGKIENIGYPDHKDLIAKGALLWKKDHDVYTWISEMLK
;
A
#
# COMPACT_ATOMS: atom_id res chain seq x y z
N MET A 1 1.25 -44.97 -43.52
CA MET A 1 0.25 -44.00 -43.01
C MET A 1 0.85 -43.29 -41.82
N SER A 2 1.30 -42.07 -42.02
CA SER A 2 1.97 -41.27 -40.99
C SER A 2 0.92 -40.31 -40.41
N THR A 3 0.57 -40.50 -39.15
CA THR A 3 -0.33 -39.63 -38.42
C THR A 3 0.47 -38.39 -37.97
N LYS A 4 0.24 -37.26 -38.64
CA LYS A 4 0.68 -35.95 -38.16
C LYS A 4 -0.10 -35.65 -36.88
N GLN A 5 0.60 -35.59 -35.75
CA GLN A 5 0.06 -34.97 -34.54
C GLN A 5 0.08 -33.44 -34.75
N ASP A 6 -1.09 -32.84 -34.72
CA ASP A 6 -1.23 -31.37 -34.70
C ASP A 6 -0.61 -30.81 -33.43
N PRO A 7 0.14 -29.69 -33.51
CA PRO A 7 0.68 -29.04 -32.32
C PRO A 7 -0.49 -28.49 -31.47
N VAL A 8 -0.56 -28.99 -30.23
CA VAL A 8 -1.46 -28.44 -29.23
C VAL A 8 -1.10 -26.95 -29.06
N HIS A 9 -1.92 -26.07 -29.58
CA HIS A 9 -1.87 -24.65 -29.30
C HIS A 9 -2.15 -24.49 -27.79
N PHE A 10 -1.10 -24.39 -26.99
CA PHE A 10 -1.19 -23.75 -25.70
C PHE A 10 -1.50 -22.27 -25.98
N SER A 11 -2.78 -21.92 -25.99
CA SER A 11 -3.20 -20.55 -25.81
C SER A 11 -2.75 -20.17 -24.41
N GLU A 12 -1.61 -19.48 -24.31
CA GLU A 12 -1.16 -18.81 -23.11
C GLU A 12 -2.30 -17.87 -22.69
N PHE A 13 -3.07 -18.29 -21.70
CA PHE A 13 -3.90 -17.39 -20.93
C PHE A 13 -2.91 -16.46 -20.19
N PHE A 14 -2.49 -15.41 -20.87
CA PHE A 14 -1.84 -14.28 -20.21
C PHE A 14 -2.87 -13.69 -19.24
N MET A 15 -2.81 -14.15 -18.00
CA MET A 15 -3.46 -13.43 -16.91
C MET A 15 -2.82 -12.05 -16.87
N LYS A 16 -3.58 -11.04 -17.27
CA LYS A 16 -3.10 -9.68 -17.41
C LYS A 16 -3.12 -9.05 -16.02
N TYR A 17 -1.98 -9.08 -15.34
CA TYR A 17 -1.81 -8.33 -14.08
C TYR A 17 -1.90 -6.83 -14.35
N PRO A 18 -2.25 -6.01 -13.34
CA PRO A 18 -2.00 -4.59 -13.42
C PRO A 18 -0.50 -4.29 -13.54
N THR A 19 -0.20 -3.11 -14.01
CA THR A 19 1.15 -2.56 -13.98
C THR A 19 1.26 -1.57 -12.83
N ILE A 20 2.27 -1.69 -11.97
CA ILE A 20 2.59 -0.68 -10.97
C ILE A 20 3.59 0.28 -11.58
N LYS A 21 3.25 1.58 -11.61
CA LYS A 21 4.14 2.66 -12.00
C LYS A 21 4.52 3.47 -10.78
N LEU A 22 5.78 3.89 -10.71
CA LEU A 22 6.30 4.73 -9.64
C LEU A 22 6.84 6.03 -10.23
N GLN A 23 6.49 7.16 -9.63
CA GLN A 23 6.96 8.48 -10.04
C GLN A 23 7.04 9.45 -8.86
N PHE A 24 7.63 10.62 -9.06
CA PHE A 24 7.60 11.72 -8.10
C PHE A 24 6.50 12.71 -8.46
N ASP A 25 5.81 13.23 -7.44
CA ASP A 25 4.90 14.37 -7.55
C ASP A 25 5.10 15.31 -6.35
N GLN A 26 5.92 16.35 -6.55
CA GLN A 26 6.19 17.34 -5.50
C GLN A 26 4.92 18.07 -5.04
N LYS A 27 3.96 18.30 -5.95
CA LYS A 27 2.73 18.99 -5.59
C LYS A 27 1.86 18.13 -4.69
N LEU A 28 1.78 16.82 -4.96
CA LEU A 28 1.10 15.87 -4.11
C LEU A 28 1.73 15.85 -2.70
N ASP A 29 3.06 15.83 -2.61
CA ASP A 29 3.76 15.90 -1.31
C ASP A 29 3.44 17.19 -0.55
N GLN A 30 3.34 18.34 -1.24
CA GLN A 30 2.97 19.60 -0.61
C GLN A 30 1.53 19.57 -0.05
N ASP A 31 0.61 19.01 -0.81
CA ASP A 31 -0.80 18.94 -0.41
C ASP A 31 -0.99 17.96 0.75
N LEU A 32 -0.41 16.78 0.66
CA LEU A 32 -0.50 15.78 1.72
C LEU A 32 0.24 16.21 3.00
N ALA A 33 1.42 16.81 2.88
CA ALA A 33 2.10 17.34 4.06
C ALA A 33 1.27 18.42 4.78
N TRP A 34 0.49 19.23 4.03
CA TRP A 34 -0.43 20.16 4.62
C TRP A 34 -1.62 19.48 5.30
N ASP A 35 -2.16 18.42 4.69
CA ASP A 35 -3.27 17.66 5.26
C ASP A 35 -2.84 16.94 6.54
N PHE A 36 -1.69 16.26 6.53
CA PHE A 36 -1.13 15.59 7.72
C PHE A 36 -0.66 16.58 8.81
N TYR A 37 -0.27 17.81 8.45
CA TYR A 37 -0.02 18.84 9.44
C TYR A 37 -1.30 19.24 10.18
N ASN A 38 -2.44 19.33 9.49
CA ASN A 38 -3.73 19.70 10.09
C ASN A 38 -4.43 18.52 10.77
N ASN A 39 -4.22 17.29 10.27
CA ASN A 39 -4.85 16.05 10.73
C ASN A 39 -3.77 15.02 11.11
N GLN A 40 -3.14 15.22 12.27
CA GLN A 40 -1.88 14.56 12.61
C GLN A 40 -2.02 13.09 13.02
N LYS A 41 -3.23 12.63 13.42
CA LYS A 41 -3.40 11.33 14.08
C LYS A 41 -4.37 10.42 13.34
N PHE A 42 -3.91 9.20 13.05
CA PHE A 42 -4.69 8.10 12.50
C PHE A 42 -4.31 6.79 13.18
N GLY A 43 -5.29 5.93 13.50
CA GLY A 43 -5.03 4.59 14.04
C GLY A 43 -4.15 4.55 15.29
N GLY A 44 -4.17 5.61 16.12
CA GLY A 44 -3.30 5.74 17.29
C GLY A 44 -1.89 6.26 17.00
N CYS A 45 -1.52 6.48 15.73
CA CYS A 45 -0.22 7.00 15.31
C CYS A 45 -0.27 8.52 15.09
N ASP A 46 0.80 9.22 15.45
CA ASP A 46 1.01 10.64 15.15
C ASP A 46 1.88 10.76 13.89
N PHE A 47 1.23 10.81 12.73
CA PHE A 47 1.93 10.83 11.44
C PHE A 47 2.76 12.09 11.21
N TRP A 48 2.34 13.25 11.76
CA TRP A 48 3.17 14.45 11.63
C TRP A 48 4.48 14.31 12.38
N LYS A 49 4.42 13.78 13.60
CA LYS A 49 5.62 13.55 14.42
C LYS A 49 6.50 12.45 13.84
N GLU A 50 5.93 11.28 13.55
CA GLU A 50 6.70 10.09 13.16
C GLU A 50 7.07 10.11 11.67
N GLY A 51 6.20 10.64 10.80
CA GLY A 51 6.40 10.65 9.35
C GLY A 51 7.02 11.93 8.80
N ALA A 52 6.86 13.08 9.48
CA ALA A 52 7.45 14.34 9.04
C ALA A 52 8.58 14.81 9.96
N LEU A 53 8.31 15.13 11.22
CA LEU A 53 9.30 15.75 12.10
C LEU A 53 10.51 14.86 12.39
N LYS A 54 10.33 13.55 12.40
CA LYS A 54 11.41 12.58 12.58
C LYS A 54 12.49 12.70 11.49
N TYR A 55 12.08 12.92 10.25
CA TYR A 55 12.98 13.00 9.08
C TYR A 55 13.31 14.45 8.68
N HIS A 56 12.42 15.38 9.02
CA HIS A 56 12.51 16.80 8.69
C HIS A 56 12.34 17.67 9.95
N PRO A 57 13.23 17.57 10.96
CA PRO A 57 13.07 18.22 12.27
C PRO A 57 12.92 19.74 12.22
N ILE A 58 13.43 20.37 11.16
CA ILE A 58 13.29 21.82 10.97
C ILE A 58 11.82 22.25 10.79
N LEU A 59 10.93 21.34 10.40
CA LEU A 59 9.50 21.63 10.23
C LEU A 59 8.79 21.97 11.55
N ILE A 60 9.42 21.73 12.71
CA ILE A 60 8.91 22.22 14.00
C ILE A 60 8.74 23.74 14.00
N ASN A 61 9.53 24.46 13.22
CA ASN A 61 9.48 25.93 13.11
C ASN A 61 8.24 26.45 12.36
N ILE A 62 7.43 25.57 11.77
CA ILE A 62 6.18 25.94 11.08
C ILE A 62 5.24 26.71 12.04
N GLU A 63 5.27 26.36 13.33
CA GLU A 63 4.44 27.00 14.35
C GLU A 63 4.75 28.48 14.54
N SER A 64 5.98 28.89 14.26
CA SER A 64 6.42 30.29 14.35
C SER A 64 6.17 31.08 13.06
N SER A 65 5.72 30.42 11.99
CA SER A 65 5.46 31.10 10.71
C SER A 65 4.11 31.80 10.70
N LYS A 66 4.07 33.02 10.14
CA LYS A 66 2.81 33.77 9.91
C LYS A 66 1.97 33.13 8.81
N ASP A 67 2.60 32.49 7.83
CA ASP A 67 1.97 31.76 6.74
C ASP A 67 2.55 30.35 6.71
N LYS A 68 1.89 29.46 7.44
CA LYS A 68 2.33 28.08 7.66
C LYS A 68 2.34 27.26 6.37
N ARG A 69 1.30 27.42 5.52
CA ARG A 69 1.22 26.72 4.23
C ARG A 69 2.38 27.13 3.33
N LYS A 70 2.63 28.42 3.17
CA LYS A 70 3.75 28.91 2.36
C LYS A 70 5.11 28.49 2.90
N TYR A 71 5.25 28.43 4.23
CA TYR A 71 6.48 27.92 4.86
C TYR A 71 6.74 26.48 4.45
N LEU A 72 5.73 25.62 4.55
CA LEU A 72 5.80 24.20 4.20
C LEU A 72 6.08 24.01 2.71
N ASP A 73 5.32 24.67 1.84
CA ASP A 73 5.50 24.57 0.38
C ASP A 73 6.91 25.01 -0.06
N ASN A 74 7.45 26.10 0.54
CA ASN A 74 8.80 26.57 0.26
C ASN A 74 9.88 25.58 0.77
N TYR A 75 9.65 24.98 1.93
CA TYR A 75 10.56 23.96 2.45
C TYR A 75 10.63 22.76 1.51
N ILE A 76 9.49 22.21 1.13
CA ILE A 76 9.40 21.04 0.26
C ILE A 76 10.05 21.35 -1.10
N SER A 77 9.73 22.51 -1.70
CA SER A 77 10.31 22.91 -2.99
C SER A 77 11.84 22.99 -2.94
N LYS A 78 12.39 23.55 -1.87
CA LYS A 78 13.85 23.61 -1.68
C LYS A 78 14.43 22.24 -1.45
N TYR A 79 13.77 21.37 -0.68
CA TYR A 79 14.22 20.02 -0.42
C TYR A 79 14.35 19.22 -1.72
N TYR A 80 13.29 19.20 -2.55
CA TYR A 80 13.32 18.57 -3.86
C TYR A 80 14.42 19.13 -4.77
N LEU A 81 14.63 20.44 -4.76
CA LEU A 81 15.68 21.08 -5.56
C LEU A 81 17.09 20.64 -5.12
N PHE A 82 17.37 20.64 -3.82
CA PHE A 82 18.70 20.36 -3.29
C PHE A 82 19.05 18.87 -3.23
N HIS A 83 18.03 18.00 -3.13
CA HIS A 83 18.20 16.55 -3.02
C HIS A 83 17.78 15.80 -4.29
N LYS A 84 17.60 16.49 -5.41
CA LYS A 84 17.06 15.93 -6.65
C LYS A 84 17.74 14.64 -7.06
N ASP A 85 19.06 14.67 -7.23
CA ASP A 85 19.83 13.54 -7.75
C ASP A 85 19.79 12.34 -6.76
N GLU A 86 19.77 12.63 -5.46
CA GLU A 86 19.67 11.62 -4.41
C GLU A 86 18.31 10.90 -4.46
N ILE A 87 17.21 11.64 -4.42
CA ILE A 87 15.86 11.06 -4.41
C ILE A 87 15.55 10.33 -5.72
N GLU A 88 15.98 10.86 -6.88
CA GLU A 88 15.84 10.18 -8.17
C GLU A 88 16.65 8.87 -8.20
N SER A 89 17.85 8.85 -7.65
CA SER A 89 18.66 7.63 -7.54
C SER A 89 18.00 6.57 -6.66
N LEU A 90 17.41 6.99 -5.51
CA LEU A 90 16.69 6.10 -4.61
C LEU A 90 15.41 5.56 -5.27
N GLY A 91 14.61 6.41 -5.90
CA GLY A 91 13.40 6.01 -6.61
C GLY A 91 13.67 5.02 -7.75
N ASN A 92 14.77 5.21 -8.50
CA ASN A 92 15.19 4.26 -9.52
C ASN A 92 15.54 2.89 -8.93
N LYS A 93 16.24 2.82 -7.80
CA LYS A 93 16.54 1.56 -7.10
C LYS A 93 15.25 0.84 -6.68
N THR A 94 14.30 1.57 -6.10
CA THR A 94 13.00 1.01 -5.70
C THR A 94 12.24 0.45 -6.90
N THR A 95 12.26 1.18 -8.03
CA THR A 95 11.64 0.72 -9.28
C THR A 95 12.28 -0.58 -9.78
N GLU A 96 13.60 -0.73 -9.68
CA GLU A 96 14.28 -1.99 -10.04
C GLU A 96 13.93 -3.13 -9.06
N TYR A 97 13.79 -2.86 -7.76
CA TYR A 97 13.34 -3.87 -6.79
C TYR A 97 11.92 -4.35 -7.11
N LEU A 98 11.03 -3.41 -7.41
CA LEU A 98 9.65 -3.71 -7.78
C LEU A 98 9.58 -4.58 -9.05
N LYS A 99 10.35 -4.27 -10.08
CA LYS A 99 10.41 -5.06 -11.32
C LYS A 99 10.79 -6.52 -11.08
N GLN A 100 11.62 -6.79 -10.09
CA GLN A 100 12.06 -8.15 -9.75
C GLN A 100 10.98 -8.98 -9.05
N GLU A 101 10.11 -8.33 -8.26
CA GLU A 101 9.20 -9.03 -7.35
C GLU A 101 7.71 -8.90 -7.73
N GLN A 102 7.32 -7.90 -8.55
CA GLN A 102 5.91 -7.63 -8.82
C GLN A 102 5.15 -8.79 -9.47
N GLU A 103 5.81 -9.58 -10.34
CA GLU A 103 5.15 -10.72 -10.95
C GLU A 103 4.78 -11.79 -9.91
N LYS A 104 5.71 -12.11 -9.01
CA LYS A 104 5.46 -13.03 -7.90
C LYS A 104 4.35 -12.53 -6.99
N TYR A 105 4.36 -11.22 -6.68
CA TYR A 105 3.31 -10.58 -5.90
C TYR A 105 1.94 -10.80 -6.54
N PHE A 106 1.77 -10.45 -7.82
CA PHE A 106 0.49 -10.61 -8.50
C PHE A 106 0.04 -12.08 -8.61
N LEU A 107 0.97 -13.01 -8.78
CA LEU A 107 0.65 -14.45 -8.76
C LEU A 107 0.10 -14.89 -7.40
N LEU A 108 0.72 -14.44 -6.30
CA LEU A 108 0.25 -14.74 -4.95
C LEU A 108 -1.12 -14.13 -4.68
N VAL A 109 -1.33 -12.86 -5.01
CA VAL A 109 -2.61 -12.18 -4.81
C VAL A 109 -3.71 -12.84 -5.64
N ASN A 110 -3.43 -13.20 -6.91
CA ASN A 110 -4.41 -13.91 -7.74
C ASN A 110 -4.78 -15.28 -7.16
N LYS A 111 -3.82 -16.01 -6.56
CA LYS A 111 -4.11 -17.26 -5.85
C LYS A 111 -5.03 -17.03 -4.64
N ILE A 112 -4.74 -16.02 -3.83
CA ILE A 112 -5.51 -15.65 -2.62
C ILE A 112 -6.95 -15.26 -2.99
N PHE A 113 -7.13 -14.41 -3.99
CA PHE A 113 -8.43 -13.94 -4.45
C PHE A 113 -9.07 -14.84 -5.54
N LYS A 114 -8.52 -16.04 -5.78
CA LYS A 114 -9.05 -17.02 -6.75
C LYS A 114 -9.26 -16.43 -8.14
N ASN A 115 -8.27 -15.71 -8.64
CA ASN A 115 -8.28 -14.99 -9.93
C ASN A 115 -9.40 -13.93 -10.04
N TYR A 116 -9.79 -13.32 -8.94
CA TYR A 116 -10.67 -12.16 -8.97
C TYR A 116 -10.01 -11.01 -9.76
N SER A 117 -10.80 -10.32 -10.56
CA SER A 117 -10.28 -9.26 -11.43
C SER A 117 -9.87 -8.02 -10.62
N TRP A 118 -8.70 -7.49 -10.90
CA TRP A 118 -8.24 -6.24 -10.34
C TRP A 118 -9.14 -5.06 -10.78
N PRO A 119 -9.37 -4.07 -9.90
CA PRO A 119 -10.27 -2.95 -10.20
C PRO A 119 -9.74 -2.05 -11.33
N LYS A 120 -8.42 -1.90 -11.44
CA LYS A 120 -7.76 -1.15 -12.52
C LYS A 120 -6.61 -1.95 -13.13
N LYS A 121 -6.22 -1.56 -14.37
CA LYS A 121 -5.08 -2.16 -15.10
C LYS A 121 -3.75 -1.47 -14.80
N GLU A 122 -3.79 -0.34 -14.15
CA GLU A 122 -2.63 0.45 -13.77
C GLU A 122 -2.82 0.94 -12.34
N LEU A 123 -1.79 0.77 -11.52
CA LEU A 123 -1.71 1.23 -10.15
C LEU A 123 -0.57 2.24 -10.10
N MET A 124 -0.81 3.41 -9.49
CA MET A 124 0.17 4.48 -9.47
C MET A 124 0.71 4.68 -8.05
N GLY A 125 2.01 4.56 -7.89
CA GLY A 125 2.71 4.92 -6.66
C GLY A 125 3.50 6.22 -6.83
N TYR A 126 3.45 7.07 -5.81
CA TYR A 126 4.21 8.32 -5.76
C TYR A 126 5.27 8.23 -4.67
N PHE A 127 6.52 8.48 -5.06
CA PHE A 127 7.57 8.63 -4.06
C PHE A 127 7.37 9.91 -3.26
N SER A 128 7.46 9.77 -1.94
CA SER A 128 7.36 10.88 -1.00
C SER A 128 8.65 11.05 -0.21
N ILE A 129 8.97 12.30 0.14
CA ILE A 129 10.02 12.60 1.12
C ILE A 129 9.51 12.47 2.57
N PHE A 130 8.21 12.17 2.76
CA PHE A 130 7.56 11.97 4.04
C PHE A 130 7.09 10.53 4.21
N ASP A 131 7.21 10.00 5.41
CA ASP A 131 6.79 8.65 5.78
C ASP A 131 5.32 8.63 6.23
N PHE A 132 4.41 9.06 5.33
CA PHE A 132 2.96 9.03 5.55
C PHE A 132 2.30 7.83 4.89
N CYS A 133 2.74 7.50 3.69
CA CYS A 133 2.30 6.38 2.87
C CYS A 133 0.77 6.20 2.76
N PRO A 134 -0.01 7.27 2.45
CA PRO A 134 -1.44 7.14 2.27
C PRO A 134 -1.81 6.43 0.97
N ARG A 135 -3.02 5.86 0.93
CA ARG A 135 -3.65 5.32 -0.27
C ARG A 135 -4.83 6.19 -0.72
N PHE A 136 -5.15 6.11 -2.00
CA PHE A 136 -6.30 6.77 -2.65
C PHE A 136 -7.09 5.72 -3.42
N LEU A 137 -8.17 5.21 -2.80
CA LEU A 137 -8.91 4.06 -3.34
C LEU A 137 -9.61 4.35 -4.67
N GLU A 138 -10.12 5.56 -4.86
CA GLU A 138 -10.86 5.94 -6.08
C GLU A 138 -9.96 5.85 -7.32
N ASP A 139 -8.70 6.30 -7.19
CA ASP A 139 -7.74 6.33 -8.30
C ASP A 139 -6.81 5.12 -8.33
N ASN A 140 -6.79 4.30 -7.29
CA ASN A 140 -5.85 3.20 -7.04
C ASN A 140 -4.41 3.72 -7.06
N GLU A 141 -4.20 4.76 -6.28
CA GLU A 141 -2.94 5.46 -6.10
C GLU A 141 -2.47 5.37 -4.65
N PHE A 142 -1.17 5.52 -4.43
CA PHE A 142 -0.58 5.45 -3.09
C PHE A 142 0.74 6.22 -3.04
N GLN A 143 1.24 6.48 -1.82
CA GLN A 143 2.61 6.96 -1.64
C GLN A 143 3.51 5.90 -1.02
N VAL A 144 4.82 6.05 -1.28
CA VAL A 144 5.89 5.25 -0.68
C VAL A 144 7.05 6.15 -0.27
N PHE A 145 7.54 5.97 0.95
CA PHE A 145 8.65 6.77 1.47
C PHE A 145 9.96 6.42 0.76
N VAL A 146 10.59 7.43 0.14
CA VAL A 146 11.76 7.21 -0.74
C VAL A 146 13.02 6.78 0.02
N TYR A 147 13.13 7.13 1.31
CA TYR A 147 14.31 6.84 2.14
C TYR A 147 14.25 5.50 2.87
N ASP A 148 13.17 4.75 2.75
CA ASP A 148 13.08 3.41 3.31
C ASP A 148 14.06 2.44 2.64
N ASN A 149 14.41 1.39 3.36
CA ASN A 149 15.16 0.29 2.76
C ASN A 149 14.27 -0.56 1.82
N ARG A 150 14.91 -1.42 1.00
CA ARG A 150 14.22 -2.29 0.04
C ARG A 150 13.01 -3.01 0.63
N ASN A 151 13.17 -3.60 1.80
CA ASN A 151 12.14 -4.43 2.40
C ASN A 151 10.90 -3.61 2.78
N LEU A 152 11.10 -2.47 3.42
CA LEU A 152 10.01 -1.56 3.79
C LEU A 152 9.32 -0.97 2.56
N GLN A 153 10.08 -0.57 1.53
CA GLN A 153 9.51 -0.05 0.30
C GLN A 153 8.65 -1.08 -0.43
N LEU A 154 9.14 -2.32 -0.59
CA LEU A 154 8.35 -3.40 -1.20
C LEU A 154 7.14 -3.78 -0.34
N PHE A 155 7.32 -3.81 0.99
CA PHE A 155 6.23 -4.04 1.92
C PHE A 155 5.12 -3.00 1.73
N THR A 156 5.46 -1.70 1.76
CA THR A 156 4.49 -0.60 1.60
C THR A 156 3.79 -0.67 0.24
N ILE A 157 4.55 -0.83 -0.86
CA ILE A 157 3.98 -0.93 -2.21
C ILE A 157 2.98 -2.09 -2.30
N PHE A 158 3.33 -3.26 -1.78
CA PHE A 158 2.46 -4.43 -1.82
C PHE A 158 1.28 -4.32 -0.86
N HIS A 159 1.46 -3.63 0.27
CA HIS A 159 0.41 -3.30 1.22
C HIS A 159 -0.69 -2.45 0.58
N GLU A 160 -0.30 -1.33 -0.02
CA GLU A 160 -1.25 -0.42 -0.64
C GLU A 160 -1.95 -1.04 -1.87
N CYS A 161 -1.20 -1.78 -2.68
CA CYS A 161 -1.81 -2.51 -3.79
C CYS A 161 -2.80 -3.59 -3.34
N LEU A 162 -2.55 -4.26 -2.19
CA LEU A 162 -3.44 -5.27 -1.64
C LEU A 162 -4.77 -4.66 -1.17
N HIS A 163 -4.76 -3.42 -0.65
CA HIS A 163 -5.97 -2.69 -0.32
C HIS A 163 -6.89 -2.53 -1.52
N PHE A 164 -6.38 -2.20 -2.70
CA PHE A 164 -7.24 -1.94 -3.87
C PHE A 164 -8.07 -3.16 -4.26
N ILE A 165 -7.47 -4.34 -4.31
CA ILE A 165 -8.22 -5.56 -4.64
C ILE A 165 -9.11 -6.01 -3.47
N PHE A 166 -8.65 -5.82 -2.22
CA PHE A 166 -9.42 -6.21 -1.04
C PHE A 166 -10.71 -5.40 -0.92
N TYR A 167 -10.64 -4.07 -1.01
CA TYR A 167 -11.82 -3.20 -0.91
C TYR A 167 -12.82 -3.48 -2.04
N ASP A 168 -12.35 -3.59 -3.28
CA ASP A 168 -13.21 -3.90 -4.43
C ASP A 168 -13.89 -5.26 -4.28
N PHE A 169 -13.14 -6.29 -3.87
CA PHE A 169 -13.68 -7.61 -3.58
C PHE A 169 -14.72 -7.57 -2.45
N ALA A 170 -14.37 -6.96 -1.32
CA ALA A 170 -15.21 -6.92 -0.13
C ALA A 170 -16.54 -6.19 -0.39
N GLN A 171 -16.50 -5.01 -1.02
CA GLN A 171 -17.71 -4.25 -1.35
C GLN A 171 -18.63 -5.00 -2.32
N LYS A 172 -18.08 -5.68 -3.33
CA LYS A 172 -18.88 -6.45 -4.29
C LYS A 172 -19.42 -7.77 -3.72
N LYS A 173 -18.71 -8.39 -2.78
CA LYS A 173 -19.16 -9.64 -2.15
C LYS A 173 -20.07 -9.44 -0.95
N PHE A 174 -20.00 -8.29 -0.29
CA PHE A 174 -20.77 -7.91 0.88
C PHE A 174 -21.45 -6.55 0.72
N PRO A 175 -22.22 -6.32 -0.36
CA PRO A 175 -22.74 -4.99 -0.70
C PRO A 175 -23.66 -4.42 0.39
N GLU A 176 -24.47 -5.26 1.02
CA GLU A 176 -25.40 -4.83 2.07
C GLU A 176 -24.71 -4.46 3.39
N THR A 177 -23.54 -5.03 3.65
CA THR A 177 -22.79 -4.81 4.89
C THR A 177 -21.67 -3.81 4.72
N LEU A 178 -20.83 -3.98 3.69
CA LEU A 178 -19.61 -3.19 3.48
C LEU A 178 -19.74 -2.12 2.38
N GLY A 179 -20.72 -2.26 1.48
CA GLY A 179 -20.85 -1.39 0.31
C GLY A 179 -21.05 0.09 0.61
N LYS A 180 -21.46 0.45 1.83
CA LYS A 180 -21.69 1.84 2.26
C LYS A 180 -20.87 2.24 3.48
N MET A 181 -20.01 1.36 3.97
CA MET A 181 -19.16 1.68 5.12
C MET A 181 -18.00 2.59 4.70
N ASN A 182 -17.55 3.43 5.64
CA ASN A 182 -16.36 4.24 5.46
C ASN A 182 -15.13 3.36 5.29
N THR A 183 -14.28 3.70 4.33
CA THR A 183 -13.04 2.99 3.99
C THR A 183 -11.79 3.60 4.63
N GLU A 184 -11.94 4.77 5.26
CA GLU A 184 -10.82 5.51 5.86
C GLU A 184 -10.81 5.42 7.39
N GLU A 185 -11.91 4.95 8.00
CA GLU A 185 -12.02 4.77 9.43
C GLU A 185 -13.09 3.75 9.81
N GLY A 186 -13.01 3.22 11.04
CA GLY A 186 -13.99 2.31 11.61
C GLY A 186 -13.87 0.88 11.09
N LYS A 187 -14.92 0.07 11.32
CA LYS A 187 -14.84 -1.40 11.19
C LYS A 187 -14.37 -1.90 9.84
N PHE A 188 -14.72 -1.25 8.73
CA PHE A 188 -14.27 -1.71 7.41
C PHE A 188 -12.79 -1.43 7.19
N TRP A 189 -12.34 -0.24 7.60
CA TRP A 189 -10.92 0.10 7.60
C TRP A 189 -10.11 -0.85 8.50
N ASP A 190 -10.57 -1.08 9.74
CA ASP A 190 -9.91 -2.03 10.66
C ASP A 190 -9.75 -3.41 10.03
N ILE A 191 -10.82 -3.95 9.40
CA ILE A 191 -10.79 -5.26 8.74
C ILE A 191 -9.78 -5.26 7.57
N ALA A 192 -9.70 -4.20 6.78
CA ALA A 192 -8.80 -4.10 5.65
C ALA A 192 -7.33 -4.04 6.10
N GLU A 193 -7.02 -3.24 7.11
CA GLU A 193 -5.66 -3.15 7.69
C GLU A 193 -5.24 -4.48 8.32
N VAL A 194 -6.16 -5.12 9.06
CA VAL A 194 -5.91 -6.43 9.67
C VAL A 194 -5.68 -7.51 8.60
N PHE A 195 -6.45 -7.49 7.50
CA PHE A 195 -6.23 -8.41 6.39
C PHE A 195 -4.82 -8.27 5.82
N ASN A 196 -4.41 -7.06 5.51
CA ASN A 196 -3.07 -6.80 4.99
C ASN A 196 -1.99 -7.23 5.97
N ALA A 197 -2.13 -6.89 7.25
CA ALA A 197 -1.19 -7.31 8.28
C ALA A 197 -1.07 -8.85 8.39
N VAL A 198 -2.19 -9.57 8.28
CA VAL A 198 -2.20 -11.05 8.33
C VAL A 198 -1.56 -11.65 7.08
N ILE A 199 -1.92 -11.17 5.88
CA ILE A 199 -1.42 -11.72 4.62
C ILE A 199 0.07 -11.45 4.45
N GLN A 200 0.53 -10.25 4.74
CA GLN A 200 1.94 -9.88 4.60
C GLN A 200 2.87 -10.52 5.65
N ASN A 201 2.31 -11.14 6.69
CA ASN A 201 3.04 -11.98 7.64
C ASN A 201 3.08 -13.48 7.26
N THR A 202 2.52 -13.87 6.11
CA THR A 202 2.66 -15.25 5.61
C THR A 202 4.04 -15.46 5.00
N ASP A 203 4.53 -16.70 5.03
CA ASP A 203 5.87 -17.05 4.51
C ASP A 203 6.03 -16.62 3.05
N ASP A 204 5.01 -16.83 2.21
CA ASP A 204 5.02 -16.44 0.79
C ASP A 204 5.27 -14.93 0.59
N PHE A 205 4.70 -14.06 1.45
CA PHE A 205 4.90 -12.61 1.39
C PHE A 205 6.22 -12.17 2.04
N ILE A 206 6.63 -12.83 3.13
CA ILE A 206 7.94 -12.60 3.74
C ILE A 206 9.07 -12.89 2.74
N ASP A 207 8.91 -13.90 1.89
CA ASP A 207 9.87 -14.21 0.82
C ASP A 207 9.95 -13.12 -0.27
N LEU A 208 8.89 -12.29 -0.44
CA LEU A 208 8.89 -11.17 -1.38
C LEU A 208 9.60 -9.92 -0.83
N HIS A 209 9.17 -9.46 0.35
CA HIS A 209 9.62 -8.17 0.89
C HIS A 209 10.60 -8.31 2.07
N GLY A 210 10.84 -9.52 2.56
CA GLY A 210 11.60 -9.75 3.79
C GLY A 210 10.74 -9.62 5.04
N LYS A 211 11.28 -10.05 6.17
CA LYS A 211 10.59 -9.96 7.46
C LYS A 211 10.51 -8.50 7.92
N ILE A 212 9.32 -8.05 8.22
CA ILE A 212 9.04 -6.75 8.83
C ILE A 212 8.55 -6.98 10.26
N GLU A 213 9.07 -6.20 11.21
CA GLU A 213 8.62 -6.24 12.61
C GLU A 213 7.48 -5.24 12.83
N ASN A 214 6.55 -5.58 13.74
CA ASN A 214 5.44 -4.71 14.14
C ASN A 214 4.51 -4.28 13.00
N ILE A 215 4.10 -5.25 12.16
CA ILE A 215 3.12 -4.99 11.10
C ILE A 215 1.74 -4.67 11.72
N GLY A 216 1.14 -3.58 11.25
CA GLY A 216 -0.20 -3.12 11.63
C GLY A 216 -0.21 -2.10 12.76
N TYR A 217 -1.37 -1.51 12.97
CA TYR A 217 -1.59 -0.49 13.99
C TYR A 217 -1.61 -1.09 15.40
N PRO A 218 -1.11 -0.36 16.42
CA PRO A 218 -1.08 -0.84 17.81
C PRO A 218 -2.45 -1.28 18.32
N ASP A 219 -3.51 -0.56 17.93
CA ASP A 219 -4.89 -0.82 18.36
C ASP A 219 -5.49 -2.08 17.69
N HIS A 220 -4.86 -2.60 16.63
CA HIS A 220 -5.34 -3.80 15.91
C HIS A 220 -4.76 -5.11 16.42
N LYS A 221 -3.92 -5.12 17.44
CA LYS A 221 -3.18 -6.31 17.90
C LYS A 221 -4.07 -7.55 18.10
N ASP A 222 -5.20 -7.39 18.80
CA ASP A 222 -6.11 -8.52 19.08
C ASP A 222 -6.86 -8.95 17.81
N LEU A 223 -7.22 -8.00 16.95
CA LEU A 223 -7.86 -8.29 15.65
C LEU A 223 -6.91 -9.02 14.71
N ILE A 224 -5.63 -8.64 14.67
CA ILE A 224 -4.60 -9.33 13.90
C ILE A 224 -4.43 -10.77 14.38
N ALA A 225 -4.39 -10.98 15.70
CA ALA A 225 -4.31 -12.33 16.26
C ALA A 225 -5.53 -13.20 15.87
N LYS A 226 -6.76 -12.64 15.99
CA LYS A 226 -8.00 -13.29 15.52
C LYS A 226 -7.93 -13.60 14.02
N GLY A 227 -7.57 -12.59 13.21
CA GLY A 227 -7.48 -12.71 11.76
C GLY A 227 -6.48 -13.77 11.30
N ALA A 228 -5.31 -13.85 11.95
CA ALA A 228 -4.29 -14.85 11.65
C ALA A 228 -4.77 -16.28 11.94
N LEU A 229 -5.49 -16.50 13.04
CA LEU A 229 -6.10 -17.80 13.35
C LEU A 229 -7.15 -18.21 12.31
N LEU A 230 -7.99 -17.26 11.88
CA LEU A 230 -9.01 -17.49 10.84
C LEU A 230 -8.34 -17.82 9.51
N TRP A 231 -7.32 -17.05 9.11
CA TRP A 231 -6.60 -17.29 7.86
C TRP A 231 -5.93 -18.67 7.83
N LYS A 232 -5.29 -19.06 8.93
CA LYS A 232 -4.65 -20.37 9.06
C LYS A 232 -5.64 -21.55 8.90
N LYS A 233 -6.92 -21.33 9.23
CA LYS A 233 -7.96 -22.36 9.19
C LYS A 233 -8.43 -22.66 7.77
N ASP A 234 -8.63 -21.65 6.92
CA ASP A 234 -9.37 -21.82 5.66
C ASP A 234 -8.66 -21.22 4.43
N HIS A 235 -7.80 -20.21 4.57
CA HIS A 235 -7.16 -19.50 3.45
C HIS A 235 -8.16 -18.97 2.40
N ASP A 236 -9.39 -18.64 2.81
CA ASP A 236 -10.45 -18.12 1.94
C ASP A 236 -10.86 -16.73 2.35
N VAL A 237 -10.70 -15.75 1.44
CA VAL A 237 -10.96 -14.33 1.72
C VAL A 237 -12.44 -14.09 2.07
N TYR A 238 -13.37 -14.73 1.37
CA TYR A 238 -14.81 -14.55 1.63
C TYR A 238 -15.18 -15.04 3.04
N THR A 239 -14.76 -16.24 3.38
CA THR A 239 -14.99 -16.84 4.72
C THR A 239 -14.32 -15.98 5.79
N TRP A 240 -13.07 -15.55 5.55
CA TRP A 240 -12.32 -14.71 6.47
C TRP A 240 -13.06 -13.39 6.78
N ILE A 241 -13.51 -12.66 5.74
CA ILE A 241 -14.29 -11.42 5.91
C ILE A 241 -15.58 -11.72 6.70
N SER A 242 -16.31 -12.79 6.34
CA SER A 242 -17.56 -13.18 7.02
C SER A 242 -17.37 -13.39 8.52
N GLU A 243 -16.25 -14.00 8.93
CA GLU A 243 -15.93 -14.23 10.35
C GLU A 243 -15.44 -12.96 11.06
N MET A 244 -14.74 -12.07 10.37
CA MET A 244 -14.30 -10.79 10.92
C MET A 244 -15.47 -9.81 11.13
N LEU A 245 -16.54 -9.95 10.36
CA LEU A 245 -17.74 -9.14 10.49
C LEU A 245 -18.62 -9.50 11.71
N LYS A 246 -18.49 -10.72 12.24
CA LYS A 246 -19.14 -11.18 13.48
C LYS A 246 -18.48 -10.54 14.70
#